data_6993447e9483796d8bde4c52e20e9815
#
_entry.id   6993447e9483796d8bde4c52e20e9815
#
_cell.length_a   1.000
_cell.length_b   1.000
_cell.length_c   1.000
_cell.angle_alpha   90.00
_cell.angle_beta   90.00
_cell.angle_gamma   90.00
#
_symmetry.space_group_name_H-M   'P 1'
#
loop_
_entity.id
_entity.type
_entity.pdbx_description
1 polymer ?
#
loop_
_entity_poly.entity_id
_entity_poly.type
_entity_poly.pdbx_seq_one_letter_code
_entity_poly.pdbx_strand_id
1 'polypeptide(L)'
;NTYTAADLEALAELSESPGIVALGEVGLDYYRGYSTPEAQKALFEDIISLANDTRLPLVIHSREAFPDTMAFLGSARVPVVLHCFEGGERELQEAKERGYYVGLAGNVTYKNSETADAILLMDPERLLVETDAPYLSPQPMRGERNAPKNVVYTARFIAGRIGIGEEELATMTTRNARNLFGLPLEV
;
A
#
# COMPACT_ATOMS: atom_id res chain seq x y z
N ASN A 1 1.66 23.42 0.03
CA ASN A 1 3.03 22.92 -0.06
C ASN A 1 3.28 22.52 -1.51
N THR A 2 4.23 23.17 -2.15
CA THR A 2 4.68 22.85 -3.51
C THR A 2 6.06 22.23 -3.42
N TYR A 3 6.27 21.09 -4.08
CA TYR A 3 7.60 20.53 -4.33
C TYR A 3 8.30 21.32 -5.44
N THR A 4 9.61 21.21 -5.51
CA THR A 4 10.45 21.87 -6.53
C THR A 4 11.21 20.84 -7.37
N ALA A 5 11.76 21.27 -8.49
CA ALA A 5 12.64 20.39 -9.27
C ALA A 5 13.83 19.86 -8.44
N ALA A 6 14.38 20.69 -7.54
CA ALA A 6 15.47 20.28 -6.65
C ALA A 6 15.04 19.18 -5.67
N ASP A 7 13.78 19.16 -5.22
CA ASP A 7 13.26 18.08 -4.36
C ASP A 7 13.17 16.76 -5.14
N LEU A 8 12.78 16.82 -6.42
CA LEU A 8 12.74 15.65 -7.29
C LEU A 8 14.15 15.13 -7.63
N GLU A 9 15.10 16.02 -7.89
CA GLU A 9 16.51 15.66 -8.11
C GLU A 9 17.09 14.97 -6.87
N ALA A 10 16.85 15.53 -5.67
CA ALA A 10 17.29 14.93 -4.41
C ALA A 10 16.65 13.56 -4.17
N LEU A 11 15.38 13.38 -4.53
CA LEU A 11 14.70 12.09 -4.43
C LEU A 11 15.28 11.07 -5.44
N ALA A 12 15.59 11.50 -6.65
CA ALA A 12 16.24 10.67 -7.66
C ALA A 12 17.63 10.19 -7.18
N GLU A 13 18.46 11.08 -6.63
CA GLU A 13 19.74 10.72 -6.05
C GLU A 13 19.59 9.72 -4.88
N LEU A 14 18.62 9.96 -3.98
CA LEU A 14 18.35 9.04 -2.88
C LEU A 14 17.88 7.67 -3.36
N SER A 15 17.11 7.60 -4.44
CA SER A 15 16.58 6.35 -4.97
C SER A 15 17.68 5.39 -5.48
N GLU A 16 18.86 5.91 -5.82
CA GLU A 16 20.03 5.13 -6.22
C GLU A 16 20.84 4.60 -5.02
N SER A 17 20.49 5.00 -3.79
CA SER A 17 21.24 4.62 -2.60
C SER A 17 21.04 3.13 -2.26
N PRO A 18 22.09 2.43 -1.80
CA PRO A 18 21.97 1.05 -1.38
C PRO A 18 20.91 0.88 -0.29
N GLY A 19 20.04 -0.12 -0.45
CA GLY A 19 18.99 -0.44 0.52
C GLY A 19 17.66 0.26 0.30
N ILE A 20 17.56 1.17 -0.65
CA ILE A 20 16.26 1.69 -1.11
C ILE A 20 15.57 0.61 -1.96
N VAL A 21 14.35 0.24 -1.59
CA VAL A 21 13.61 -0.88 -2.20
C VAL A 21 12.28 -0.45 -2.83
N ALA A 22 11.85 0.79 -2.60
CA ALA A 22 10.61 1.34 -3.15
C ALA A 22 10.59 2.86 -3.07
N LEU A 23 9.73 3.49 -3.86
CA LEU A 23 9.37 4.90 -3.73
C LEU A 23 7.99 5.01 -3.09
N GLY A 24 7.88 5.82 -2.05
CA GLY A 24 6.62 6.03 -1.33
C GLY A 24 6.85 6.65 0.07
N GLU A 25 5.82 6.97 0.76
CA GLU A 25 4.40 6.89 0.37
C GLU A 25 4.06 8.07 -0.56
N VAL A 26 3.43 7.79 -1.71
CA VAL A 26 3.03 8.78 -2.71
C VAL A 26 1.63 8.46 -3.24
N GLY A 27 0.91 9.47 -3.68
CA GLY A 27 -0.42 9.29 -4.26
C GLY A 27 -1.35 10.46 -4.01
N LEU A 28 -2.65 10.19 -3.90
CA LEU A 28 -3.68 11.21 -3.86
C LEU A 28 -4.50 11.12 -2.56
N ASP A 29 -4.63 12.23 -1.85
CA ASP A 29 -5.48 12.38 -0.66
C ASP A 29 -6.41 13.59 -0.85
N TYR A 30 -7.67 13.33 -1.22
CA TYR A 30 -8.65 14.39 -1.37
C TYR A 30 -9.41 14.69 -0.07
N TYR A 31 -9.24 13.83 0.95
CA TYR A 31 -9.86 14.02 2.26
C TYR A 31 -9.18 15.11 3.09
N ARG A 32 -7.84 15.11 3.13
CA ARG A 32 -7.11 16.00 4.06
C ARG A 32 -6.90 17.41 3.55
N GLY A 33 -6.91 17.63 2.23
CA GLY A 33 -6.79 18.94 1.62
C GLY A 33 -5.47 19.69 1.92
N TYR A 34 -4.38 18.97 2.19
CA TYR A 34 -3.07 19.56 2.47
C TYR A 34 -2.44 20.25 1.25
N SER A 35 -2.87 19.86 0.08
CA SER A 35 -2.46 20.41 -1.22
C SER A 35 -3.64 20.33 -2.19
N THR A 36 -3.60 21.12 -3.27
CA THR A 36 -4.66 21.05 -4.28
C THR A 36 -4.57 19.73 -5.06
N PRO A 37 -5.70 19.20 -5.57
CA PRO A 37 -5.68 18.01 -6.39
C PRO A 37 -4.72 18.09 -7.58
N GLU A 38 -4.62 19.26 -8.23
CA GLU A 38 -3.73 19.48 -9.36
C GLU A 38 -2.25 19.35 -8.97
N ALA A 39 -1.86 19.91 -7.83
CA ALA A 39 -0.50 19.80 -7.33
C ALA A 39 -0.16 18.36 -6.89
N GLN A 40 -1.12 17.65 -6.29
CA GLN A 40 -0.96 16.24 -5.95
C GLN A 40 -0.78 15.39 -7.22
N LYS A 41 -1.61 15.60 -8.24
CA LYS A 41 -1.56 14.88 -9.52
C LYS A 41 -0.23 15.10 -10.23
N ALA A 42 0.25 16.35 -10.30
CA ALA A 42 1.53 16.67 -10.92
C ALA A 42 2.69 15.94 -10.23
N LEU A 43 2.77 16.01 -8.89
CA LEU A 43 3.78 15.26 -8.14
C LEU A 43 3.66 13.75 -8.38
N PHE A 44 2.44 13.21 -8.39
CA PHE A 44 2.22 11.79 -8.56
C PHE A 44 2.72 11.30 -9.93
N GLU A 45 2.48 12.08 -10.99
CA GLU A 45 2.98 11.80 -12.34
C GLU A 45 4.52 11.79 -12.38
N ASP A 46 5.18 12.80 -11.78
CA ASP A 46 6.63 12.88 -11.70
C ASP A 46 7.24 11.69 -10.94
N ILE A 47 6.62 11.28 -9.82
CA ILE A 47 7.10 10.12 -9.05
C ILE A 47 6.88 8.80 -9.79
N ILE A 48 5.78 8.64 -10.53
CA ILE A 48 5.58 7.46 -11.39
C ILE A 48 6.67 7.40 -12.48
N SER A 49 7.01 8.55 -13.07
CA SER A 49 8.10 8.63 -14.06
C SER A 49 9.43 8.22 -13.43
N LEU A 50 9.77 8.76 -12.27
CA LEU A 50 10.98 8.40 -11.52
C LEU A 50 11.02 6.91 -11.16
N ALA A 51 9.90 6.34 -10.70
CA ALA A 51 9.80 4.92 -10.40
C ALA A 51 10.06 4.05 -11.63
N ASN A 52 9.52 4.45 -12.79
CA ASN A 52 9.77 3.75 -14.05
C ASN A 52 11.24 3.79 -14.47
N ASP A 53 11.92 4.91 -14.26
CA ASP A 53 13.34 5.10 -14.62
C ASP A 53 14.26 4.33 -13.66
N THR A 54 13.98 4.36 -12.36
CA THR A 54 14.75 3.67 -11.32
C THR A 54 14.39 2.20 -11.17
N ARG A 55 13.24 1.78 -11.73
CA ARG A 55 12.66 0.44 -11.60
C ARG A 55 12.30 0.05 -10.16
N LEU A 56 12.06 1.03 -9.31
CA LEU A 56 11.66 0.80 -7.93
C LEU A 56 10.13 0.63 -7.83
N PRO A 57 9.65 -0.33 -7.02
CA PRO A 57 8.24 -0.45 -6.70
C PRO A 57 7.65 0.84 -6.13
N LEU A 58 6.35 1.04 -6.33
CA LEU A 58 5.58 2.16 -5.77
C LEU A 58 4.74 1.73 -4.58
N VAL A 59 4.84 2.49 -3.48
CA VAL A 59 3.93 2.38 -2.32
C VAL A 59 2.92 3.53 -2.40
N ILE A 60 1.66 3.19 -2.66
CA ILE A 60 0.63 4.13 -3.08
C ILE A 60 -0.38 4.42 -1.97
N HIS A 61 -0.49 5.71 -1.64
CA HIS A 61 -1.58 6.27 -0.86
C HIS A 61 -2.76 6.63 -1.76
N SER A 62 -3.97 6.27 -1.33
CA SER A 62 -5.19 6.67 -2.02
C SER A 62 -6.33 6.87 -1.02
N ARG A 63 -6.78 8.11 -0.84
CA ARG A 63 -7.88 8.43 0.06
C ARG A 63 -8.89 9.36 -0.61
N GLU A 64 -10.12 8.86 -0.76
CA GLU A 64 -11.19 9.54 -1.54
C GLU A 64 -10.77 9.89 -2.97
N ALA A 65 -9.79 9.14 -3.54
CA ALA A 65 -9.15 9.44 -4.80
C ALA A 65 -8.93 8.21 -5.70
N PHE A 66 -9.54 7.06 -5.37
CA PHE A 66 -9.25 5.79 -6.03
C PHE A 66 -9.36 5.85 -7.57
N PRO A 67 -10.42 6.42 -8.19
CA PRO A 67 -10.50 6.47 -9.65
C PRO A 67 -9.35 7.22 -10.31
N ASP A 68 -8.97 8.38 -9.77
CA ASP A 68 -7.86 9.17 -10.28
C ASP A 68 -6.52 8.44 -10.03
N THR A 69 -6.33 7.87 -8.84
CA THR A 69 -5.15 7.05 -8.52
C THR A 69 -4.94 5.94 -9.55
N MET A 70 -6.01 5.19 -9.86
CA MET A 70 -5.93 4.11 -10.83
C MET A 70 -5.69 4.61 -12.26
N ALA A 71 -6.21 5.78 -12.62
CA ALA A 71 -5.95 6.40 -13.93
C ALA A 71 -4.47 6.74 -14.09
N PHE A 72 -3.85 7.39 -13.09
CA PHE A 72 -2.41 7.72 -13.12
C PHE A 72 -1.52 6.48 -13.13
N LEU A 73 -1.85 5.47 -12.33
CA LEU A 73 -1.12 4.20 -12.27
C LEU A 73 -1.15 3.40 -13.58
N GLY A 74 -2.01 3.79 -14.53
CA GLY A 74 -1.99 3.23 -15.89
C GLY A 74 -0.67 3.43 -16.63
N SER A 75 0.15 4.42 -16.24
CA SER A 75 1.49 4.69 -16.79
C SER A 75 2.63 4.01 -16.02
N ALA A 76 2.36 3.40 -14.87
CA ALA A 76 3.37 2.69 -14.08
C ALA A 76 3.79 1.38 -14.77
N ARG A 77 5.10 1.15 -14.83
CA ARG A 77 5.73 -0.06 -15.42
C ARG A 77 6.48 -0.88 -14.38
N VAL A 78 6.30 -0.54 -13.11
CA VAL A 78 6.92 -1.17 -11.96
C VAL A 78 5.86 -1.81 -11.07
N PRO A 79 6.22 -2.73 -10.16
CA PRO A 79 5.29 -3.24 -9.18
C PRO A 79 4.66 -2.13 -8.32
N VAL A 80 3.38 -2.27 -8.01
CA VAL A 80 2.60 -1.31 -7.23
C VAL A 80 1.99 -2.01 -6.04
N VAL A 81 2.01 -1.38 -4.87
CA VAL A 81 1.21 -1.74 -3.71
C VAL A 81 0.28 -0.58 -3.33
N LEU A 82 -1.00 -0.88 -3.20
CA LEU A 82 -1.98 0.01 -2.61
C LEU A 82 -1.89 -0.14 -1.10
N HIS A 83 -1.28 0.87 -0.45
CA HIS A 83 -1.06 0.90 1.00
C HIS A 83 -2.37 1.19 1.74
N CYS A 84 -2.55 0.58 2.92
CA CYS A 84 -3.72 0.79 3.78
C CYS A 84 -5.06 0.77 3.05
N PHE A 85 -5.23 -0.20 2.17
CA PHE A 85 -6.35 -0.27 1.25
C PHE A 85 -7.71 -0.21 1.97
N GLU A 86 -8.61 0.64 1.47
CA GLU A 86 -9.96 0.89 1.99
C GLU A 86 -11.00 0.81 0.87
N GLY A 87 -10.95 -0.23 0.07
CA GLY A 87 -11.91 -0.45 -1.02
C GLY A 87 -12.80 -1.66 -0.80
N GLY A 88 -13.92 -1.68 -1.52
CA GLY A 88 -14.82 -2.82 -1.56
C GLY A 88 -14.48 -3.78 -2.72
N GLU A 89 -15.49 -4.56 -3.12
CA GLU A 89 -15.38 -5.58 -4.17
C GLU A 89 -14.86 -5.02 -5.49
N ARG A 90 -15.41 -3.89 -5.94
CA ARG A 90 -15.07 -3.26 -7.21
C ARG A 90 -13.60 -2.83 -7.25
N GLU A 91 -13.16 -2.14 -6.22
CA GLU A 91 -11.80 -1.62 -6.10
C GLU A 91 -10.78 -2.77 -5.97
N LEU A 92 -11.10 -3.83 -5.22
CA LEU A 92 -10.29 -5.04 -5.13
C LEU A 92 -10.18 -5.77 -6.46
N GLN A 93 -11.28 -5.89 -7.19
CA GLN A 93 -11.27 -6.53 -8.50
C GLN A 93 -10.39 -5.76 -9.49
N GLU A 94 -10.48 -4.41 -9.50
CA GLU A 94 -9.63 -3.58 -10.36
C GLU A 94 -8.14 -3.70 -9.99
N ALA A 95 -7.81 -3.71 -8.69
CA ALA A 95 -6.44 -3.91 -8.23
C ALA A 95 -5.89 -5.28 -8.67
N LYS A 96 -6.71 -6.34 -8.54
CA LYS A 96 -6.38 -7.69 -8.98
C LYS A 96 -6.15 -7.79 -10.49
N GLU A 97 -7.03 -7.21 -11.31
CA GLU A 97 -6.89 -7.20 -12.77
C GLU A 97 -5.61 -6.52 -13.24
N ARG A 98 -5.14 -5.51 -12.50
CA ARG A 98 -3.87 -4.82 -12.76
C ARG A 98 -2.65 -5.51 -12.15
N GLY A 99 -2.84 -6.58 -11.37
CA GLY A 99 -1.77 -7.31 -10.70
C GLY A 99 -1.11 -6.52 -9.57
N TYR A 100 -1.82 -5.55 -8.97
CA TYR A 100 -1.29 -4.75 -7.87
C TYR A 100 -1.32 -5.52 -6.56
N TYR A 101 -0.33 -5.26 -5.71
CA TYR A 101 -0.36 -5.70 -4.33
C TYR A 101 -1.31 -4.83 -3.51
N VAL A 102 -1.88 -5.42 -2.48
CA VAL A 102 -2.81 -4.75 -1.57
C VAL A 102 -2.33 -4.94 -0.14
N GLY A 103 -2.02 -3.84 0.53
CA GLY A 103 -1.63 -3.80 1.94
C GLY A 103 -2.86 -3.60 2.82
N LEU A 104 -3.06 -4.50 3.79
CA LEU A 104 -4.15 -4.43 4.74
C LEU A 104 -3.63 -4.06 6.12
N ALA A 105 -4.11 -2.91 6.64
CA ALA A 105 -3.82 -2.41 7.96
C ALA A 105 -4.94 -2.73 8.97
N GLY A 106 -4.81 -2.20 10.18
CA GLY A 106 -5.76 -2.48 11.26
C GLY A 106 -7.21 -2.09 10.98
N ASN A 107 -7.45 -1.16 10.06
CA ASN A 107 -8.79 -0.75 9.63
C ASN A 107 -9.62 -1.90 9.03
N VAL A 108 -8.99 -2.91 8.43
CA VAL A 108 -9.71 -4.11 7.94
C VAL A 108 -10.47 -4.84 9.05
N THR A 109 -10.05 -4.68 10.31
CA THR A 109 -10.71 -5.31 11.46
C THR A 109 -11.95 -4.56 11.96
N TYR A 110 -12.26 -3.38 11.38
CA TYR A 110 -13.36 -2.56 11.83
C TYR A 110 -14.72 -3.10 11.36
N LYS A 111 -15.75 -2.86 12.17
CA LYS A 111 -17.10 -3.41 11.97
C LYS A 111 -17.70 -3.10 10.58
N ASN A 112 -17.36 -1.95 10.00
CA ASN A 112 -17.90 -1.48 8.73
C ASN A 112 -16.84 -1.50 7.61
N SER A 113 -15.89 -2.41 7.67
CA SER A 113 -14.86 -2.52 6.64
C SER A 113 -15.39 -3.25 5.40
N GLU A 114 -15.62 -2.51 4.32
CA GLU A 114 -15.99 -3.08 3.02
C GLU A 114 -14.91 -4.04 2.50
N THR A 115 -13.64 -3.72 2.77
CA THR A 115 -12.50 -4.58 2.44
C THR A 115 -12.58 -5.93 3.14
N ALA A 116 -13.02 -5.95 4.42
CA ALA A 116 -13.19 -7.20 5.17
C ALA A 116 -14.29 -8.10 4.57
N ASP A 117 -15.33 -7.50 3.99
CA ASP A 117 -16.41 -8.25 3.35
C ASP A 117 -15.99 -8.79 1.99
N ALA A 118 -15.14 -8.06 1.28
CA ALA A 118 -14.63 -8.43 -0.04
C ALA A 118 -13.30 -9.22 -0.02
N ILE A 119 -12.75 -9.50 1.16
CA ILE A 119 -11.39 -10.05 1.32
C ILE A 119 -11.14 -11.36 0.56
N LEU A 120 -12.17 -12.19 0.35
CA LEU A 120 -12.07 -13.45 -0.39
C LEU A 120 -11.83 -13.26 -1.90
N LEU A 121 -12.01 -12.05 -2.43
CA LEU A 121 -11.75 -11.72 -3.83
C LEU A 121 -10.28 -11.36 -4.07
N MET A 122 -9.51 -11.13 -3.01
CA MET A 122 -8.09 -10.79 -3.12
C MET A 122 -7.29 -11.91 -3.75
N ASP A 123 -6.25 -11.51 -4.47
CA ASP A 123 -5.23 -12.43 -4.91
C ASP A 123 -4.30 -12.76 -3.72
N PRO A 124 -4.26 -14.02 -3.25
CA PRO A 124 -3.38 -14.39 -2.14
C PRO A 124 -1.90 -14.12 -2.40
N GLU A 125 -1.46 -14.13 -3.67
CA GLU A 125 -0.07 -13.85 -4.04
C GLU A 125 0.27 -12.34 -4.05
N ARG A 126 -0.74 -11.48 -3.87
CA ARG A 126 -0.61 -10.03 -3.85
C ARG A 126 -1.03 -9.39 -2.52
N LEU A 127 -1.40 -10.21 -1.53
CA LEU A 127 -1.78 -9.75 -0.19
C LEU A 127 -0.55 -9.41 0.65
N LEU A 128 -0.59 -8.22 1.28
CA LEU A 128 0.37 -7.79 2.30
C LEU A 128 -0.36 -7.43 3.59
N VAL A 129 0.35 -7.50 4.71
CA VAL A 129 -0.14 -7.09 6.03
C VAL A 129 0.76 -6.00 6.58
N GLU A 130 0.16 -4.96 7.10
CA GLU A 130 0.86 -3.78 7.61
C GLU A 130 0.17 -3.19 8.84
N THR A 131 0.69 -2.10 9.39
CA THR A 131 0.11 -1.46 10.59
C THR A 131 -0.35 -0.04 10.39
N ASP A 132 0.30 0.75 9.56
CA ASP A 132 0.19 2.21 9.49
C ASP A 132 0.42 2.90 10.85
N ALA A 133 1.22 2.30 11.72
CA ALA A 133 1.50 2.87 13.03
C ALA A 133 2.12 4.28 12.90
N PRO A 134 1.64 5.26 13.68
CA PRO A 134 0.84 5.16 14.91
C PRO A 134 -0.68 5.20 14.72
N TYR A 135 -1.18 5.07 13.50
CA TYR A 135 -2.59 5.14 13.14
C TYR A 135 -3.21 3.75 12.99
N LEU A 136 -4.49 3.69 12.68
CA LEU A 136 -5.25 2.50 12.29
C LEU A 136 -5.11 1.30 13.24
N SER A 137 -5.13 1.54 14.57
CA SER A 137 -5.06 0.45 15.57
C SER A 137 -6.14 -0.61 15.31
N PRO A 138 -5.76 -1.90 15.16
CA PRO A 138 -6.72 -2.98 14.92
C PRO A 138 -7.59 -3.24 16.16
N GLN A 139 -8.72 -3.91 15.98
CA GLN A 139 -9.42 -4.50 17.11
C GLN A 139 -8.54 -5.62 17.73
N PRO A 140 -8.45 -5.76 19.08
CA PRO A 140 -9.17 -5.04 20.12
C PRO A 140 -8.49 -3.75 20.61
N MET A 141 -7.40 -3.29 19.96
CA MET A 141 -6.61 -2.12 20.40
C MET A 141 -7.17 -0.79 19.88
N ARG A 142 -8.37 -0.78 19.30
CA ARG A 142 -8.98 0.43 18.75
C ARG A 142 -9.15 1.51 19.81
N GLY A 143 -8.71 2.73 19.48
CA GLY A 143 -8.71 3.88 20.41
C GLY A 143 -7.38 4.11 21.12
N GLU A 144 -6.46 3.16 21.06
CA GLU A 144 -5.09 3.31 21.53
C GLU A 144 -4.16 3.73 20.38
N ARG A 145 -2.97 4.25 20.72
CA ARG A 145 -1.92 4.52 19.73
C ARG A 145 -1.41 3.20 19.15
N ASN A 146 -1.41 3.06 17.84
CA ASN A 146 -0.92 1.86 17.18
C ASN A 146 0.61 1.69 17.32
N ALA A 147 1.06 0.46 17.21
CA ALA A 147 2.49 0.09 17.23
C ALA A 147 2.74 -1.07 16.25
N PRO A 148 3.96 -1.20 15.68
CA PRO A 148 4.28 -2.26 14.73
C PRO A 148 3.95 -3.68 15.21
N LYS A 149 4.11 -3.96 16.50
CA LYS A 149 3.76 -5.25 17.12
C LYS A 149 2.29 -5.64 16.95
N ASN A 150 1.40 -4.66 16.72
CA ASN A 150 -0.03 -4.90 16.59
C ASN A 150 -0.42 -5.52 15.25
N VAL A 151 0.53 -5.65 14.31
CA VAL A 151 0.32 -6.37 13.05
C VAL A 151 -0.26 -7.77 13.25
N VAL A 152 0.05 -8.42 14.36
CA VAL A 152 -0.44 -9.77 14.68
C VAL A 152 -1.96 -9.83 14.79
N TYR A 153 -2.62 -8.77 15.25
CA TYR A 153 -4.09 -8.74 15.33
C TYR A 153 -4.72 -8.60 13.94
N THR A 154 -4.11 -7.79 13.07
CA THR A 154 -4.53 -7.67 11.67
C THR A 154 -4.35 -9.00 10.95
N ALA A 155 -3.18 -9.63 11.07
CA ALA A 155 -2.89 -10.92 10.48
C ALA A 155 -3.86 -12.01 10.94
N ARG A 156 -4.11 -12.11 12.25
CA ARG A 156 -5.08 -13.07 12.82
C ARG A 156 -6.48 -12.89 12.26
N PHE A 157 -6.94 -11.65 12.15
CA PHE A 157 -8.24 -11.34 11.57
C PHE A 157 -8.32 -11.79 10.11
N ILE A 158 -7.31 -11.45 9.31
CA ILE A 158 -7.25 -11.82 7.89
C ILE A 158 -7.24 -13.34 7.73
N ALA A 159 -6.36 -14.05 8.46
CA ALA A 159 -6.27 -15.52 8.42
C ALA A 159 -7.62 -16.17 8.72
N GLY A 160 -8.31 -15.70 9.77
CA GLY A 160 -9.65 -16.19 10.12
C GLY A 160 -10.70 -15.91 9.04
N ARG A 161 -10.62 -14.78 8.34
CA ARG A 161 -11.57 -14.43 7.27
C ARG A 161 -11.35 -15.25 5.99
N ILE A 162 -10.11 -15.57 5.65
CA ILE A 162 -9.80 -16.37 4.44
C ILE A 162 -9.70 -17.88 4.75
N GLY A 163 -9.80 -18.29 6.01
CA GLY A 163 -9.89 -19.70 6.41
C GLY A 163 -8.56 -20.45 6.42
N ILE A 164 -7.43 -19.77 6.68
CA ILE A 164 -6.10 -20.38 6.79
C ILE A 164 -5.48 -20.17 8.17
N GLY A 165 -4.37 -20.87 8.47
CA GLY A 165 -3.61 -20.68 9.70
C GLY A 165 -2.84 -19.36 9.74
N GLU A 166 -2.59 -18.80 10.94
CA GLU A 166 -1.80 -17.56 11.12
C GLU A 166 -0.37 -17.73 10.57
N GLU A 167 0.27 -18.88 10.74
CA GLU A 167 1.61 -19.19 10.22
C GLU A 167 1.63 -19.28 8.69
N GLU A 168 0.59 -19.85 8.10
CA GLU A 168 0.43 -19.92 6.65
C GLU A 168 0.28 -18.51 6.06
N LEU A 169 -0.55 -17.65 6.67
CA LEU A 169 -0.69 -16.27 6.26
C LEU A 169 0.65 -15.53 6.38
N ALA A 170 1.35 -15.66 7.50
CA ALA A 170 2.64 -15.01 7.71
C ALA A 170 3.68 -15.43 6.66
N THR A 171 3.76 -16.73 6.34
CA THR A 171 4.64 -17.26 5.30
C THR A 171 4.28 -16.68 3.93
N MET A 172 3.00 -16.68 3.59
CA MET A 172 2.49 -16.15 2.32
C MET A 172 2.79 -14.66 2.16
N THR A 173 2.43 -13.83 3.14
CA THR A 173 2.62 -12.38 3.06
C THR A 173 4.09 -11.98 3.12
N THR A 174 4.94 -12.72 3.86
CA THR A 174 6.39 -12.54 3.84
C THR A 174 6.96 -12.81 2.45
N ARG A 175 6.57 -13.92 1.80
CA ARG A 175 6.96 -14.22 0.42
C ARG A 175 6.53 -13.10 -0.54
N ASN A 176 5.29 -12.63 -0.40
CA ASN A 176 4.75 -11.56 -1.24
C ASN A 176 5.54 -10.26 -1.07
N ALA A 177 5.88 -9.86 0.17
CA ALA A 177 6.69 -8.69 0.44
C ALA A 177 8.10 -8.82 -0.17
N ARG A 178 8.72 -9.99 -0.04
CA ARG A 178 10.02 -10.27 -0.66
C ARG A 178 9.96 -10.15 -2.19
N ASN A 179 8.93 -10.68 -2.81
CA ASN A 179 8.73 -10.59 -4.26
C ASN A 179 8.50 -9.15 -4.71
N LEU A 180 7.68 -8.38 -3.97
CA LEU A 180 7.41 -6.98 -4.28
C LEU A 180 8.66 -6.12 -4.22
N PHE A 181 9.41 -6.22 -3.12
CA PHE A 181 10.53 -5.33 -2.81
C PHE A 181 11.90 -5.90 -3.20
N GLY A 182 11.95 -7.07 -3.84
CA GLY A 182 13.22 -7.69 -4.25
C GLY A 182 14.14 -8.05 -3.07
N LEU A 183 13.57 -8.37 -1.88
CA LEU A 183 14.35 -8.63 -0.69
C LEU A 183 15.04 -10.01 -0.76
N PRO A 184 16.31 -10.13 -0.29
CA PRO A 184 17.01 -11.38 -0.32
C PRO A 184 16.31 -12.45 0.54
N LEU A 185 16.45 -13.70 0.14
CA LEU A 185 16.15 -14.82 1.01
C LEU A 185 17.15 -14.77 2.17
N GLU A 186 16.66 -14.71 3.42
CA GLU A 186 17.55 -14.98 4.55
C GLU A 186 18.03 -16.43 4.44
N VAL A 187 19.35 -16.59 4.52
CA VAL A 187 20.00 -17.89 4.57
C VAL A 187 19.92 -18.45 5.99
#